data_9dcbe9255ec2bc18e311d2dfc67f81b5
#
_entry.id   9dcbe9255ec2bc18e311d2dfc67f81b5
#
_cell.length_a   1.000
_cell.length_b   1.000
_cell.length_c   1.000
_cell.angle_alpha   90.00
_cell.angle_beta   90.00
_cell.angle_gamma   90.00
#
_symmetry.space_group_name_H-M   'P 1'
#
loop_
_entity.id
_entity.type
_entity.pdbx_description
1 polymer ?
#
loop_
_entity_poly.entity_id
_entity_poly.type
_entity_poly.pdbx_seq_one_letter_code
_entity_poly.pdbx_strand_id
1 'polypeptide(L)'
;MGKTSGGRIDAGVRSHRVTNRRSVLVHVGTSAFSSVVGGLQSIGFPACASGAGAAAAGAGGVGSAGAWRRRERGVQPRRPMEILTSIYALLSGGQGVNPKIDSVAFRLHCGATTAALLAASAALTTRHLYVGNPIDCVHTKDIPEDVLNTYCWIHSTYTLKSFFNKKVGVEVPYPGIGNSREKGKEDMSDRKIYKYYQWVCFCLFFQAMLFYAPRWLWKSWEGGKIRALMMDLDVGVCTEIEKKTKKKLILDYLWENLRYHNWWAYRYYLCEGLALVNVIGQMFLMNRFFDGEFMTFGLDVIEYMESDQEDRVDPMIYIFPRMVKCTLFNKFGSSGEVERHDALCILPLNVVNEKIYVFLWFWFVILGLLTFITLVYRVIIIFSPRMRVYMMRMRFRLVRRDNVDTIVRRSKMGDWYLLYILGENLDSVIFRDIMHEFANKLNHNYQHHIHGVPDA
;
A
#
# COMPACT_ATOMS: atom_id res chain seq x y z
N MET A 1 7.14 82.86 -25.71
CA MET A 1 7.49 82.31 -27.02
C MET A 1 8.04 80.90 -26.85
N GLY A 2 7.46 79.92 -27.54
CA GLY A 2 8.03 78.60 -27.72
C GLY A 2 7.09 77.46 -27.18
N LYS A 3 6.11 77.12 -27.97
CA LYS A 3 5.33 75.85 -27.92
C LYS A 3 6.26 74.64 -28.20
N THR A 4 5.92 73.47 -27.59
CA THR A 4 5.72 72.19 -28.27
C THR A 4 5.35 71.14 -27.21
N SER A 5 4.16 70.58 -27.24
CA SER A 5 3.75 69.31 -27.89
C SER A 5 4.35 68.09 -27.21
N GLY A 6 3.69 67.35 -26.28
CA GLY A 6 2.56 66.47 -26.56
C GLY A 6 3.06 65.07 -26.94
N GLY A 7 3.14 64.14 -26.01
CA GLY A 7 3.47 62.76 -26.28
C GLY A 7 2.95 61.85 -25.17
N ARG A 8 1.65 61.47 -25.29
CA ARG A 8 1.01 60.44 -24.46
C ARG A 8 1.47 59.06 -24.96
N ILE A 9 2.17 58.32 -24.12
CA ILE A 9 2.47 56.90 -24.40
C ILE A 9 1.52 56.06 -23.57
N ASP A 10 0.53 55.48 -24.23
CA ASP A 10 -0.36 54.47 -23.67
C ASP A 10 0.43 53.17 -23.50
N ALA A 11 0.74 52.81 -22.23
CA ALA A 11 1.24 51.50 -21.89
C ALA A 11 0.05 50.53 -21.71
N GLY A 12 -0.26 49.80 -22.79
CA GLY A 12 -1.24 48.72 -22.76
C GLY A 12 -0.78 47.59 -21.84
N VAL A 13 -1.39 47.46 -20.69
CA VAL A 13 -1.27 46.32 -19.80
C VAL A 13 -1.98 45.13 -20.47
N ARG A 14 -1.23 44.24 -21.10
CA ARG A 14 -1.73 42.92 -21.53
C ARG A 14 -1.88 42.03 -20.29
N SER A 15 -3.12 41.93 -19.85
CA SER A 15 -3.57 40.88 -18.94
C SER A 15 -3.38 39.50 -19.61
N HIS A 16 -2.35 38.77 -19.23
CA HIS A 16 -2.24 37.36 -19.54
C HIS A 16 -3.25 36.61 -18.68
N ARG A 17 -4.37 36.22 -19.28
CA ARG A 17 -5.24 35.16 -18.77
C ARG A 17 -4.44 33.88 -18.68
N VAL A 18 -3.97 33.52 -17.51
CA VAL A 18 -3.52 32.16 -17.18
C VAL A 18 -4.77 31.30 -17.14
N THR A 19 -5.05 30.64 -18.24
CA THR A 19 -6.15 29.68 -18.35
C THR A 19 -5.86 28.49 -17.44
N ASN A 20 -6.78 28.28 -16.55
CA ASN A 20 -6.87 27.26 -15.53
C ASN A 20 -6.93 25.85 -16.17
N ARG A 21 -5.78 25.27 -16.57
CA ARG A 21 -5.67 23.89 -17.08
C ARG A 21 -5.58 22.85 -15.95
N ARG A 22 -5.57 23.29 -14.68
CA ARG A 22 -5.46 22.38 -13.52
C ARG A 22 -6.77 21.68 -13.12
N SER A 23 -7.93 22.19 -13.53
CA SER A 23 -9.23 21.65 -13.09
C SER A 23 -9.72 20.42 -13.85
N VAL A 24 -9.28 20.20 -15.10
CA VAL A 24 -9.80 19.10 -15.93
C VAL A 24 -9.12 17.75 -15.60
N LEU A 25 -7.83 17.74 -15.26
CA LEU A 25 -7.12 16.50 -14.91
C LEU A 25 -7.52 15.94 -13.54
N VAL A 26 -7.92 16.79 -12.60
CA VAL A 26 -8.38 16.40 -11.25
C VAL A 26 -9.75 15.72 -11.29
N HIS A 27 -10.66 16.13 -12.21
CA HIS A 27 -11.99 15.53 -12.30
C HIS A 27 -11.99 14.13 -12.92
N VAL A 28 -11.03 13.81 -13.82
CA VAL A 28 -10.94 12.48 -14.40
C VAL A 28 -10.38 11.45 -13.40
N GLY A 29 -9.44 11.86 -12.54
CA GLY A 29 -8.90 10.98 -11.51
C GLY A 29 -9.89 10.63 -10.40
N THR A 30 -10.73 11.59 -10.00
CA THR A 30 -11.72 11.38 -8.92
C THR A 30 -12.92 10.55 -9.35
N SER A 31 -13.35 10.65 -10.62
CA SER A 31 -14.47 9.84 -11.13
C SER A 31 -14.08 8.36 -11.28
N ALA A 32 -12.86 8.07 -11.74
CA ALA A 32 -12.37 6.69 -11.84
C ALA A 32 -12.19 6.03 -10.46
N PHE A 33 -11.71 6.80 -9.47
CA PHE A 33 -11.53 6.32 -8.11
C PHE A 33 -12.87 6.09 -7.37
N SER A 34 -13.84 7.00 -7.58
CA SER A 34 -15.20 6.87 -7.02
C SER A 34 -15.94 5.65 -7.56
N SER A 35 -15.72 5.31 -8.85
CA SER A 35 -16.32 4.12 -9.47
C SER A 35 -15.71 2.81 -8.95
N VAL A 36 -14.41 2.80 -8.63
CA VAL A 36 -13.74 1.62 -8.03
C VAL A 36 -14.18 1.41 -6.58
N VAL A 37 -14.37 2.48 -5.81
CA VAL A 37 -14.84 2.41 -4.42
C VAL A 37 -16.33 2.05 -4.35
N GLY A 38 -17.15 2.57 -5.28
CA GLY A 38 -18.57 2.21 -5.38
C GLY A 38 -18.82 0.75 -5.76
N GLY A 39 -17.94 0.14 -6.54
CA GLY A 39 -18.01 -1.28 -6.91
C GLY A 39 -17.68 -2.24 -5.76
N LEU A 40 -16.95 -1.80 -4.75
CA LEU A 40 -16.60 -2.59 -3.57
C LEU A 40 -17.70 -2.65 -2.50
N GLN A 41 -18.64 -1.70 -2.52
CA GLN A 41 -19.76 -1.68 -1.57
C GLN A 41 -20.89 -2.68 -1.90
N SER A 42 -20.90 -3.27 -3.09
CA SER A 42 -21.93 -4.24 -3.51
C SER A 42 -21.55 -5.71 -3.26
N ILE A 43 -20.34 -5.99 -2.72
CA ILE A 43 -19.93 -7.36 -2.39
C ILE A 43 -20.20 -7.58 -0.90
N GLY A 44 -21.39 -8.16 -0.60
CA GLY A 44 -21.79 -8.54 0.76
C GLY A 44 -20.81 -9.54 1.38
N PHE A 45 -20.29 -9.22 2.55
CA PHE A 45 -19.54 -10.14 3.38
C PHE A 45 -20.48 -11.21 3.93
N PRO A 46 -20.19 -12.52 3.84
CA PRO A 46 -20.91 -13.52 4.60
C PRO A 46 -20.56 -13.38 6.08
N ALA A 47 -21.54 -13.01 6.89
CA ALA A 47 -21.45 -13.04 8.34
C ALA A 47 -21.27 -14.47 8.81
N CYS A 48 -20.18 -14.78 9.52
CA CYS A 48 -20.03 -16.02 10.25
C CYS A 48 -20.98 -16.01 11.44
N ALA A 49 -22.08 -16.77 11.32
CA ALA A 49 -22.99 -17.06 12.41
C ALA A 49 -22.32 -18.03 13.40
N SER A 50 -22.16 -17.57 14.64
CA SER A 50 -21.77 -18.40 15.77
C SER A 50 -22.95 -19.30 16.15
N GLY A 51 -22.84 -20.60 15.85
CA GLY A 51 -23.76 -21.62 16.32
C GLY A 51 -23.54 -21.94 17.78
N ALA A 52 -24.44 -21.50 18.65
CA ALA A 52 -24.58 -21.98 20.01
C ALA A 52 -25.43 -23.26 20.00
N GLY A 53 -24.81 -24.42 20.22
CA GLY A 53 -25.46 -25.69 20.46
C GLY A 53 -25.70 -25.89 21.95
N ALA A 54 -26.93 -25.86 22.37
CA ALA A 54 -27.38 -26.26 23.68
C ALA A 54 -27.56 -27.78 23.72
N ALA A 55 -27.04 -28.43 24.76
CA ALA A 55 -27.46 -29.79 25.15
C ALA A 55 -27.58 -29.86 26.65
N ALA A 56 -28.67 -30.46 27.08
CA ALA A 56 -29.22 -30.47 28.41
C ALA A 56 -28.79 -31.68 29.28
N ALA A 57 -28.86 -31.44 30.58
CA ALA A 57 -29.30 -32.34 31.65
C ALA A 57 -28.50 -33.63 32.03
N GLY A 58 -28.14 -33.68 33.30
CA GLY A 58 -27.79 -34.88 34.01
C GLY A 58 -27.44 -34.58 35.47
N ALA A 59 -28.30 -35.00 36.40
CA ALA A 59 -28.33 -34.71 37.82
C ALA A 59 -27.27 -35.45 38.66
N GLY A 60 -26.96 -34.90 39.86
CA GLY A 60 -26.68 -35.66 41.06
C GLY A 60 -25.29 -35.52 41.66
N GLY A 61 -25.20 -35.05 42.92
CA GLY A 61 -24.09 -35.29 43.81
C GLY A 61 -23.74 -34.16 44.76
N VAL A 62 -24.18 -34.31 46.02
CA VAL A 62 -23.90 -33.51 47.22
C VAL A 62 -22.43 -33.61 47.65
N GLY A 63 -21.79 -32.52 48.12
CA GLY A 63 -20.64 -32.61 48.97
C GLY A 63 -19.67 -31.45 49.04
N SER A 64 -19.65 -30.79 50.17
CA SER A 64 -18.56 -30.09 50.92
C SER A 64 -18.04 -28.75 50.45
N ALA A 65 -18.18 -27.81 51.38
CA ALA A 65 -17.56 -26.47 51.42
C ALA A 65 -16.05 -26.51 51.32
N GLY A 66 -15.49 -25.88 50.28
CA GLY A 66 -14.05 -25.65 50.12
C GLY A 66 -13.81 -24.22 49.68
N ALA A 67 -12.97 -23.50 50.46
CA ALA A 67 -12.62 -22.11 50.35
C ALA A 67 -12.26 -21.66 48.92
N TRP A 68 -12.97 -20.65 48.40
CA TRP A 68 -12.67 -19.95 47.19
C TRP A 68 -11.42 -19.08 47.33
N ARG A 69 -10.27 -19.66 47.05
CA ARG A 69 -9.06 -18.88 46.78
C ARG A 69 -9.20 -18.33 45.32
N ARG A 70 -9.54 -17.07 45.23
CA ARG A 70 -9.52 -16.31 43.98
C ARG A 70 -8.08 -16.26 43.44
N ARG A 71 -7.77 -17.12 42.50
CA ARG A 71 -6.49 -17.13 41.79
C ARG A 71 -6.56 -15.99 40.78
N GLU A 72 -6.05 -14.83 41.13
CA GLU A 72 -5.76 -13.78 40.20
C GLU A 72 -4.75 -14.32 39.16
N ARG A 73 -5.22 -14.63 37.98
CA ARG A 73 -4.37 -14.87 36.84
C ARG A 73 -3.80 -13.51 36.43
N GLY A 74 -2.62 -13.18 36.94
CA GLY A 74 -1.85 -12.05 36.44
C GLY A 74 -1.67 -12.21 34.92
N VAL A 75 -2.23 -11.30 34.18
CA VAL A 75 -1.94 -11.13 32.77
C VAL A 75 -0.50 -10.68 32.66
N GLN A 76 0.41 -11.62 32.44
CA GLN A 76 1.79 -11.28 32.15
C GLN A 76 1.81 -10.49 30.84
N PRO A 77 2.47 -9.34 30.75
CA PRO A 77 2.63 -8.61 29.50
C PRO A 77 3.40 -9.51 28.53
N ARG A 78 2.73 -9.93 27.46
CA ARG A 78 3.37 -10.71 26.38
C ARG A 78 4.56 -9.90 25.86
N ARG A 79 5.73 -10.53 25.85
CA ARG A 79 6.96 -9.88 25.37
C ARG A 79 6.75 -9.42 23.94
N PRO A 80 7.23 -8.23 23.54
CA PRO A 80 7.03 -7.70 22.18
C PRO A 80 7.51 -8.66 21.06
N MET A 81 8.44 -9.54 21.37
CA MET A 81 8.93 -10.59 20.49
C MET A 81 7.84 -11.63 20.15
N GLU A 82 6.92 -11.96 21.06
CA GLU A 82 5.83 -12.92 20.81
C GLU A 82 4.75 -12.32 19.90
N ILE A 83 4.54 -11.02 19.99
CA ILE A 83 3.63 -10.30 19.08
C ILE A 83 4.21 -10.28 17.67
N LEU A 84 5.50 -9.99 17.53
CA LEU A 84 6.21 -10.01 16.26
C LEU A 84 6.24 -11.40 15.62
N THR A 85 6.47 -12.46 16.41
CA THR A 85 6.43 -13.85 15.92
C THR A 85 5.02 -14.28 15.55
N SER A 86 3.99 -13.82 16.26
CA SER A 86 2.58 -14.09 15.92
C SER A 86 2.15 -13.35 14.64
N ILE A 87 2.59 -12.11 14.47
CA ILE A 87 2.38 -11.34 13.23
C ILE A 87 3.15 -11.99 12.07
N TYR A 88 4.39 -12.42 12.29
CA TYR A 88 5.19 -13.13 11.30
C TYR A 88 4.55 -14.47 10.91
N ALA A 89 4.02 -15.23 11.87
CA ALA A 89 3.31 -16.49 11.61
C ALA A 89 1.98 -16.28 10.87
N LEU A 90 1.25 -15.18 11.16
CA LEU A 90 0.07 -14.77 10.40
C LEU A 90 0.42 -14.34 8.96
N LEU A 91 1.56 -13.68 8.78
CA LEU A 91 2.06 -13.24 7.48
C LEU A 91 2.71 -14.37 6.68
N SER A 92 3.36 -15.34 7.34
CA SER A 92 3.99 -16.49 6.69
C SER A 92 3.00 -17.59 6.28
N GLY A 93 1.72 -17.50 6.72
CA GLY A 93 0.68 -18.50 6.42
C GLY A 93 1.15 -19.90 6.80
N GLY A 94 0.37 -20.60 7.60
CA GLY A 94 0.74 -21.88 8.22
C GLY A 94 1.51 -22.86 7.33
N GLN A 95 2.25 -23.76 7.94
CA GLN A 95 3.24 -24.72 7.41
C GLN A 95 2.77 -25.70 6.29
N GLY A 96 1.85 -25.29 5.42
CA GLY A 96 1.64 -25.95 4.15
C GLY A 96 2.50 -25.28 3.10
N VAL A 97 3.17 -26.04 2.24
CA VAL A 97 3.93 -25.53 1.11
C VAL A 97 2.99 -24.71 0.22
N ASN A 98 2.97 -23.39 0.44
CA ASN A 98 2.19 -22.48 -0.38
C ASN A 98 2.94 -22.29 -1.71
N PRO A 99 2.33 -22.63 -2.85
CA PRO A 99 2.98 -22.47 -4.14
C PRO A 99 3.34 -21.02 -4.41
N LYS A 100 4.49 -20.79 -5.02
CA LYS A 100 4.94 -19.47 -5.46
C LYS A 100 4.18 -19.09 -6.73
N ILE A 101 3.05 -18.42 -6.58
CA ILE A 101 2.21 -17.97 -7.70
C ILE A 101 2.42 -16.49 -8.05
N ASP A 102 3.16 -15.75 -7.21
CA ASP A 102 3.32 -14.31 -7.27
C ASP A 102 4.72 -13.92 -7.72
N SER A 103 4.86 -12.93 -8.60
CA SER A 103 6.16 -12.32 -8.93
C SER A 103 6.76 -11.58 -7.74
N VAL A 104 8.06 -11.29 -7.79
CA VAL A 104 8.76 -10.55 -6.72
C VAL A 104 8.14 -9.17 -6.54
N ALA A 105 7.92 -8.41 -7.63
CA ALA A 105 7.30 -7.09 -7.57
C ALA A 105 5.89 -7.17 -6.94
N PHE A 106 5.07 -8.14 -7.35
CA PHE A 106 3.73 -8.33 -6.81
C PHE A 106 3.73 -8.69 -5.32
N ARG A 107 4.69 -9.51 -4.86
CA ARG A 107 4.87 -9.80 -3.42
C ARG A 107 5.31 -8.59 -2.62
N LEU A 108 6.14 -7.70 -3.19
CA LEU A 108 6.51 -6.45 -2.53
C LEU A 108 5.28 -5.55 -2.32
N HIS A 109 4.40 -5.43 -3.32
CA HIS A 109 3.14 -4.69 -3.18
C HIS A 109 2.25 -5.26 -2.09
N CYS A 110 1.86 -6.52 -2.24
CA CYS A 110 0.77 -7.10 -1.48
C CYS A 110 1.23 -7.76 -0.16
N GLY A 111 2.53 -7.97 0.01
CA GLY A 111 3.13 -8.53 1.22
C GLY A 111 3.86 -7.46 2.03
N ALA A 112 5.03 -7.05 1.56
CA ALA A 112 5.91 -6.14 2.30
C ALA A 112 5.27 -4.77 2.55
N THR A 113 4.69 -4.14 1.52
CA THR A 113 4.06 -2.82 1.67
C THR A 113 2.82 -2.88 2.56
N THR A 114 1.96 -3.88 2.39
CA THR A 114 0.79 -4.07 3.26
C THR A 114 1.21 -4.27 4.72
N ALA A 115 2.22 -5.11 4.97
CA ALA A 115 2.72 -5.34 6.31
C ALA A 115 3.34 -4.08 6.93
N ALA A 116 4.11 -3.31 6.17
CA ALA A 116 4.72 -2.06 6.63
C ALA A 116 3.65 -1.01 6.98
N LEU A 117 2.62 -0.85 6.13
CA LEU A 117 1.52 0.09 6.38
C LEU A 117 0.68 -0.31 7.61
N LEU A 118 0.38 -1.60 7.77
CA LEU A 118 -0.33 -2.10 8.96
C LEU A 118 0.50 -1.92 10.23
N ALA A 119 1.81 -2.19 10.17
CA ALA A 119 2.72 -1.98 11.29
C ALA A 119 2.81 -0.50 11.66
N ALA A 120 2.91 0.41 10.69
CA ALA A 120 2.91 1.84 10.92
C ALA A 120 1.59 2.34 11.53
N SER A 121 0.44 1.89 11.00
CA SER A 121 -0.89 2.21 11.56
C SER A 121 -1.01 1.71 12.99
N ALA A 122 -0.62 0.47 13.27
CA ALA A 122 -0.65 -0.10 14.62
C ALA A 122 0.28 0.65 15.59
N ALA A 123 1.49 1.00 15.16
CA ALA A 123 2.45 1.75 15.98
C ALA A 123 1.92 3.13 16.36
N LEU A 124 1.33 3.86 15.41
CA LEU A 124 0.73 5.19 15.66
C LEU A 124 -0.48 5.07 16.60
N THR A 125 -1.34 4.09 16.38
CA THR A 125 -2.52 3.85 17.23
C THR A 125 -2.09 3.48 18.66
N THR A 126 -1.11 2.61 18.82
CA THR A 126 -0.57 2.20 20.14
C THR A 126 0.05 3.40 20.86
N ARG A 127 0.83 4.22 20.15
CA ARG A 127 1.42 5.41 20.75
C ARG A 127 0.35 6.41 21.19
N HIS A 128 -0.68 6.62 20.38
CA HIS A 128 -1.78 7.51 20.70
C HIS A 128 -2.56 7.04 21.96
N LEU A 129 -2.76 5.72 22.11
CA LEU A 129 -3.58 5.17 23.19
C LEU A 129 -2.82 4.94 24.50
N TYR A 130 -1.50 4.65 24.46
CA TYR A 130 -0.76 4.15 25.63
C TYR A 130 0.46 4.97 26.02
N VAL A 131 0.99 5.87 25.20
CA VAL A 131 2.32 6.46 25.44
C VAL A 131 2.29 7.97 25.73
N GLY A 132 1.14 8.60 25.84
CA GLY A 132 1.02 10.02 26.21
C GLY A 132 0.04 10.80 25.36
N ASN A 133 -0.11 12.07 25.68
CA ASN A 133 -1.04 12.95 25.00
C ASN A 133 -0.62 13.16 23.54
N PRO A 134 -1.57 13.12 22.60
CA PRO A 134 -1.28 13.36 21.18
C PRO A 134 -0.90 14.81 20.89
N ILE A 135 -1.26 15.72 21.78
CA ILE A 135 -0.99 17.16 21.72
C ILE A 135 -0.78 17.69 23.13
N ASP A 136 0.24 18.53 23.30
CA ASP A 136 0.54 19.20 24.56
C ASP A 136 0.53 20.72 24.31
N CYS A 137 -0.35 21.45 24.98
CA CYS A 137 -0.56 22.90 24.79
C CYS A 137 -0.11 23.69 25.99
N VAL A 138 0.71 24.72 25.79
CA VAL A 138 1.14 25.67 26.79
C VAL A 138 0.17 26.85 26.80
N HIS A 139 -0.35 27.19 27.97
CA HIS A 139 -1.34 28.23 28.13
C HIS A 139 -1.19 29.00 29.46
N THR A 140 -1.98 30.06 29.64
CA THR A 140 -2.14 30.77 30.91
C THR A 140 -2.99 29.97 31.89
N LYS A 141 -2.75 30.14 33.19
CA LYS A 141 -3.26 29.30 34.30
C LYS A 141 -4.78 29.18 34.46
N ASP A 142 -5.56 29.88 33.65
CA ASP A 142 -7.03 30.01 33.85
C ASP A 142 -7.84 28.85 33.24
N ILE A 143 -7.22 27.98 32.46
CA ILE A 143 -7.88 26.86 31.75
C ILE A 143 -7.23 25.55 32.17
N PRO A 144 -7.99 24.49 32.52
CA PRO A 144 -7.42 23.17 32.78
C PRO A 144 -6.74 22.63 31.52
N GLU A 145 -5.53 22.11 31.67
CA GLU A 145 -4.68 21.62 30.61
C GLU A 145 -5.34 20.49 29.76
N ASP A 146 -6.01 19.55 30.42
CA ASP A 146 -6.72 18.46 29.78
C ASP A 146 -7.86 18.97 28.84
N VAL A 147 -8.57 19.99 29.24
CA VAL A 147 -9.65 20.61 28.45
C VAL A 147 -9.07 21.28 27.20
N LEU A 148 -7.97 22.00 27.36
CA LEU A 148 -7.30 22.70 26.29
C LEU A 148 -6.71 21.71 25.27
N ASN A 149 -6.00 20.67 25.75
CA ASN A 149 -5.42 19.64 24.95
C ASN A 149 -6.50 18.88 24.14
N THR A 150 -7.59 18.51 24.82
CA THR A 150 -8.73 17.84 24.14
C THR A 150 -9.38 18.74 23.11
N TYR A 151 -9.61 20.01 23.43
CA TYR A 151 -10.21 20.96 22.49
C TYR A 151 -9.34 21.16 21.25
N CYS A 152 -8.02 21.39 21.43
CA CYS A 152 -7.08 21.62 20.36
C CYS A 152 -6.84 20.35 19.51
N TRP A 153 -7.02 19.17 20.10
CA TRP A 153 -6.98 17.90 19.34
C TRP A 153 -8.21 17.71 18.46
N ILE A 154 -9.41 18.01 18.99
CA ILE A 154 -10.67 17.85 18.24
C ILE A 154 -10.83 18.91 17.17
N HIS A 155 -10.53 20.16 17.51
CA HIS A 155 -10.56 21.28 16.59
C HIS A 155 -9.28 21.33 15.74
N SER A 156 -9.21 22.21 14.77
CA SER A 156 -8.03 22.36 13.93
C SER A 156 -6.96 23.21 14.61
N THR A 157 -5.71 22.85 14.38
CA THR A 157 -4.54 23.68 14.65
C THR A 157 -4.09 24.40 13.40
N TYR A 158 -3.29 25.46 13.54
CA TYR A 158 -2.82 26.24 12.40
C TYR A 158 -1.42 26.80 12.60
N THR A 159 -0.75 27.08 11.48
CA THR A 159 0.46 27.91 11.42
C THR A 159 0.23 29.11 10.51
N LEU A 160 1.11 30.09 10.54
CA LEU A 160 1.06 31.30 9.72
C LEU A 160 2.08 31.17 8.58
N LYS A 161 1.62 31.21 7.33
CA LYS A 161 2.47 31.02 6.13
C LYS A 161 3.58 32.08 6.03
N SER A 162 3.27 33.34 6.36
CA SER A 162 4.23 34.45 6.30
C SER A 162 5.39 34.33 7.28
N PHE A 163 5.31 33.44 8.27
CA PHE A 163 6.34 33.27 9.30
C PHE A 163 7.26 32.06 9.08
N PHE A 164 7.10 31.29 7.99
CA PHE A 164 8.00 30.17 7.69
C PHE A 164 9.39 30.62 7.24
N ASN A 165 9.48 31.74 6.52
CA ASN A 165 10.73 32.25 5.96
C ASN A 165 11.47 33.25 6.87
N LYS A 166 11.04 33.39 8.13
CA LYS A 166 11.65 34.30 9.10
C LYS A 166 12.73 33.59 9.92
N LYS A 167 13.75 34.36 10.37
CA LYS A 167 14.86 33.83 11.17
C LYS A 167 14.39 33.39 12.56
N VAL A 168 14.56 32.07 12.83
CA VAL A 168 14.22 31.46 14.12
C VAL A 168 15.15 32.00 15.21
N GLY A 169 14.60 32.28 16.38
CA GLY A 169 15.34 32.83 17.54
C GLY A 169 15.57 34.36 17.53
N VAL A 170 15.30 35.04 16.39
CA VAL A 170 15.42 36.47 16.26
C VAL A 170 14.04 37.12 15.98
N GLU A 171 13.39 36.68 14.92
CA GLU A 171 12.08 37.23 14.50
C GLU A 171 10.90 36.35 14.93
N VAL A 172 11.15 35.02 14.99
CA VAL A 172 10.12 34.03 15.33
C VAL A 172 10.68 32.97 16.29
N PRO A 173 9.87 32.47 17.24
CA PRO A 173 10.31 31.39 18.13
C PRO A 173 10.41 30.04 17.41
N TYR A 174 9.61 29.83 16.35
CA TYR A 174 9.60 28.60 15.54
C TYR A 174 9.01 28.92 14.16
N PRO A 175 9.40 28.18 13.08
CA PRO A 175 8.87 28.42 11.74
C PRO A 175 7.34 28.30 11.71
N GLY A 176 6.66 29.30 11.12
CA GLY A 176 5.20 29.35 11.08
C GLY A 176 4.51 29.82 12.38
N ILE A 177 5.26 30.16 13.43
CA ILE A 177 4.75 30.66 14.69
C ILE A 177 5.14 32.13 14.83
N GLY A 178 4.12 33.01 14.92
CA GLY A 178 4.35 34.44 15.08
C GLY A 178 3.18 35.14 15.75
N ASN A 179 3.38 36.42 16.08
CA ASN A 179 2.34 37.25 16.65
C ASN A 179 1.38 37.79 15.56
N SER A 180 0.19 37.21 15.46
CA SER A 180 -0.82 37.61 14.47
C SER A 180 -1.45 39.01 14.76
N ARG A 181 -1.23 39.57 15.96
CA ARG A 181 -1.77 40.86 16.34
C ARG A 181 -0.99 42.07 15.79
N GLU A 182 0.25 41.84 15.34
CA GLU A 182 1.16 42.92 14.91
C GLU A 182 0.67 43.64 13.63
N LYS A 183 -0.17 42.99 12.82
CA LYS A 183 -0.70 43.55 11.56
C LYS A 183 -2.12 44.12 11.61
N GLY A 184 -2.69 44.34 12.80
CA GLY A 184 -3.96 45.06 13.00
C GLY A 184 -5.23 44.44 12.38
N LYS A 185 -5.10 43.52 11.43
CA LYS A 185 -6.16 42.67 10.89
C LYS A 185 -5.64 41.28 10.77
N GLU A 186 -6.27 40.35 11.44
CA GLU A 186 -5.97 38.93 11.35
C GLU A 186 -6.40 38.43 9.97
N ASP A 187 -5.44 38.27 9.06
CA ASP A 187 -5.72 37.77 7.73
C ASP A 187 -5.88 36.24 7.81
N MET A 188 -7.14 35.78 7.70
CA MET A 188 -7.49 34.36 7.69
C MET A 188 -6.87 33.62 6.50
N SER A 189 -6.46 34.32 5.44
CA SER A 189 -5.81 33.72 4.27
C SER A 189 -4.37 33.28 4.53
N ASP A 190 -3.69 33.90 5.53
CA ASP A 190 -2.32 33.56 5.93
C ASP A 190 -2.26 32.29 6.80
N ARG A 191 -3.40 31.79 7.29
CA ARG A 191 -3.46 30.60 8.13
C ARG A 191 -3.40 29.35 7.28
N LYS A 192 -2.46 28.43 7.60
CA LYS A 192 -2.45 27.04 7.12
C LYS A 192 -3.03 26.15 8.20
N ILE A 193 -4.18 25.54 7.94
CA ILE A 193 -4.94 24.74 8.89
C ILE A 193 -4.54 23.28 8.76
N TYR A 194 -4.29 22.62 9.89
CA TYR A 194 -3.95 21.20 9.95
C TYR A 194 -5.05 20.41 10.65
N LYS A 195 -5.56 19.37 9.95
CA LYS A 195 -6.57 18.42 10.46
C LYS A 195 -6.19 16.96 10.19
N TYR A 196 -5.16 16.73 9.38
CA TYR A 196 -4.81 15.40 8.87
C TYR A 196 -4.36 14.44 9.98
N TYR A 197 -3.75 14.93 11.05
CA TYR A 197 -3.14 14.11 12.11
C TYR A 197 -4.12 13.16 12.81
N GLN A 198 -5.40 13.50 12.85
CA GLN A 198 -6.46 12.64 13.38
C GLN A 198 -6.74 11.44 12.47
N TRP A 199 -6.51 11.58 11.17
CA TRP A 199 -6.87 10.60 10.15
C TRP A 199 -5.71 9.72 9.68
N VAL A 200 -4.48 10.00 10.10
CA VAL A 200 -3.27 9.29 9.63
C VAL A 200 -3.38 7.77 9.83
N CYS A 201 -3.78 7.32 11.03
CA CYS A 201 -3.90 5.88 11.33
C CYS A 201 -4.90 5.19 10.42
N PHE A 202 -6.07 5.81 10.21
CA PHE A 202 -7.12 5.28 9.33
C PHE A 202 -6.68 5.29 7.88
N CYS A 203 -5.98 6.35 7.45
CA CYS A 203 -5.46 6.46 6.09
C CYS A 203 -4.45 5.35 5.79
N LEU A 204 -3.48 5.12 6.66
CA LEU A 204 -2.50 4.04 6.51
C LEU A 204 -3.15 2.64 6.50
N PHE A 205 -4.15 2.42 7.38
CA PHE A 205 -4.91 1.17 7.39
C PHE A 205 -5.66 0.96 6.08
N PHE A 206 -6.36 1.97 5.59
CA PHE A 206 -7.10 1.90 4.32
C PHE A 206 -6.17 1.68 3.12
N GLN A 207 -5.01 2.34 3.09
CA GLN A 207 -3.98 2.10 2.09
C GLN A 207 -3.50 0.64 2.11
N ALA A 208 -3.26 0.07 3.29
CA ALA A 208 -2.86 -1.33 3.42
C ALA A 208 -3.91 -2.28 2.80
N MET A 209 -5.20 -2.01 3.01
CA MET A 209 -6.30 -2.78 2.39
C MET A 209 -6.26 -2.67 0.86
N LEU A 210 -6.04 -1.46 0.33
CA LEU A 210 -5.94 -1.25 -1.13
C LEU A 210 -4.72 -1.94 -1.75
N PHE A 211 -3.57 -1.99 -1.05
CA PHE A 211 -2.40 -2.73 -1.50
C PHE A 211 -2.62 -4.24 -1.51
N TYR A 212 -3.46 -4.76 -0.62
CA TYR A 212 -3.78 -6.19 -0.57
C TYR A 212 -4.83 -6.60 -1.62
N ALA A 213 -5.69 -5.69 -2.07
CA ALA A 213 -6.82 -5.97 -2.96
C ALA A 213 -6.44 -6.69 -4.28
N PRO A 214 -5.36 -6.32 -5.02
CA PRO A 214 -4.97 -7.04 -6.22
C PRO A 214 -4.60 -8.51 -5.97
N ARG A 215 -3.98 -8.80 -4.83
CA ARG A 215 -3.63 -10.18 -4.43
C ARG A 215 -4.86 -11.00 -4.07
N TRP A 216 -5.79 -10.41 -3.34
CA TRP A 216 -7.06 -11.04 -3.02
C TRP A 216 -7.82 -11.40 -4.30
N LEU A 217 -7.86 -10.49 -5.26
CA LEU A 217 -8.49 -10.70 -6.56
C LEU A 217 -7.81 -11.84 -7.34
N TRP A 218 -6.47 -11.81 -7.42
CA TRP A 218 -5.71 -12.87 -8.08
C TRP A 218 -5.95 -14.23 -7.43
N LYS A 219 -5.87 -14.32 -6.11
CA LYS A 219 -6.08 -15.56 -5.36
C LYS A 219 -7.50 -16.12 -5.56
N SER A 220 -8.51 -15.24 -5.66
CA SER A 220 -9.88 -15.64 -5.97
C SER A 220 -10.01 -16.21 -7.39
N TRP A 221 -9.34 -15.63 -8.37
CA TRP A 221 -9.38 -16.10 -9.77
C TRP A 221 -8.49 -17.32 -10.04
N GLU A 222 -7.42 -17.47 -9.31
CA GLU A 222 -6.52 -18.63 -9.42
C GLU A 222 -7.20 -19.89 -8.88
N GLY A 223 -7.98 -19.77 -7.79
CA GLY A 223 -8.83 -20.82 -7.26
C GLY A 223 -8.09 -22.07 -6.77
N GLY A 224 -6.79 -21.97 -6.44
CA GLY A 224 -5.99 -23.11 -5.99
C GLY A 224 -5.51 -24.05 -7.09
N LYS A 225 -5.62 -23.66 -8.36
CA LYS A 225 -5.24 -24.46 -9.52
C LYS A 225 -3.80 -24.97 -9.46
N ILE A 226 -2.83 -24.11 -9.15
CA ILE A 226 -1.41 -24.50 -9.08
C ILE A 226 -1.21 -25.50 -7.95
N ARG A 227 -1.82 -25.28 -6.79
CA ARG A 227 -1.75 -26.23 -5.66
C ARG A 227 -2.32 -27.60 -6.04
N ALA A 228 -3.45 -27.64 -6.73
CA ALA A 228 -4.06 -28.87 -7.20
C ALA A 228 -3.17 -29.60 -8.24
N LEU A 229 -2.51 -28.87 -9.14
CA LEU A 229 -1.60 -29.46 -10.12
C LEU A 229 -0.31 -29.99 -9.50
N MET A 230 0.18 -29.37 -8.43
CA MET A 230 1.39 -29.87 -7.76
C MET A 230 1.16 -31.21 -7.05
N MET A 231 -0.06 -31.47 -6.56
CA MET A 231 -0.46 -32.76 -5.92
C MET A 231 0.54 -33.27 -4.88
N ASP A 232 1.13 -32.37 -4.08
CA ASP A 232 2.17 -32.66 -3.09
C ASP A 232 3.44 -33.36 -3.67
N LEU A 233 3.71 -33.20 -4.98
CA LEU A 233 4.96 -33.66 -5.62
C LEU A 233 6.21 -32.95 -5.09
N ASP A 234 6.01 -31.87 -4.36
CA ASP A 234 7.07 -31.09 -3.72
C ASP A 234 7.55 -31.71 -2.39
N VAL A 235 6.73 -32.55 -1.77
CA VAL A 235 7.08 -33.25 -0.54
C VAL A 235 7.76 -34.57 -0.89
N GLY A 236 9.08 -34.66 -0.67
CA GLY A 236 9.92 -35.82 -1.03
C GLY A 236 9.55 -37.19 -0.41
N VAL A 237 8.34 -37.31 0.13
CA VAL A 237 7.83 -38.48 0.84
C VAL A 237 7.02 -39.45 -0.06
N CYS A 238 6.79 -39.08 -1.35
CA CYS A 238 6.00 -39.92 -2.25
C CYS A 238 6.78 -41.14 -2.75
N THR A 239 6.11 -42.28 -2.80
CA THR A 239 6.65 -43.50 -3.43
C THR A 239 6.89 -43.30 -4.93
N GLU A 240 7.82 -44.05 -5.54
CA GLU A 240 8.13 -43.95 -6.98
C GLU A 240 6.92 -44.24 -7.89
N ILE A 241 6.01 -45.11 -7.43
CA ILE A 241 4.78 -45.44 -8.16
C ILE A 241 3.82 -44.25 -8.15
N GLU A 242 3.65 -43.60 -7.00
CA GLU A 242 2.82 -42.40 -6.86
C GLU A 242 3.37 -41.23 -7.68
N LYS A 243 4.68 -41.03 -7.70
CA LYS A 243 5.35 -40.03 -8.54
C LYS A 243 5.02 -40.21 -10.01
N LYS A 244 5.12 -41.47 -10.51
CA LYS A 244 4.79 -41.79 -11.91
C LYS A 244 3.32 -41.51 -12.24
N THR A 245 2.40 -41.88 -11.35
CA THR A 245 0.96 -41.66 -11.54
C THR A 245 0.62 -40.17 -11.55
N LYS A 246 1.13 -39.39 -10.57
CA LYS A 246 0.93 -37.93 -10.47
C LYS A 246 1.54 -37.23 -11.69
N LYS A 247 2.72 -37.62 -12.14
CA LYS A 247 3.37 -37.09 -13.34
C LYS A 247 2.52 -37.31 -14.59
N LYS A 248 1.93 -38.48 -14.74
CA LYS A 248 1.04 -38.82 -15.86
C LYS A 248 -0.21 -37.92 -15.83
N LEU A 249 -0.82 -37.71 -14.64
CA LEU A 249 -1.98 -36.83 -14.49
C LEU A 249 -1.68 -35.37 -14.89
N ILE A 250 -0.51 -34.83 -14.53
CA ILE A 250 -0.07 -33.52 -14.96
C ILE A 250 0.09 -33.45 -16.49
N LEU A 251 0.69 -34.46 -17.09
CA LEU A 251 0.89 -34.55 -18.54
C LEU A 251 -0.44 -34.61 -19.30
N ASP A 252 -1.38 -35.41 -18.82
CA ASP A 252 -2.70 -35.53 -19.42
C ASP A 252 -3.47 -34.24 -19.29
N TYR A 253 -3.43 -33.60 -18.11
CA TYR A 253 -4.02 -32.25 -17.92
C TYR A 253 -3.43 -31.20 -18.86
N LEU A 254 -2.10 -31.14 -19.01
CA LEU A 254 -1.43 -30.19 -19.90
C LEU A 254 -1.79 -30.43 -21.36
N TRP A 255 -1.99 -31.71 -21.73
CA TRP A 255 -2.38 -32.12 -23.08
C TRP A 255 -3.82 -31.72 -23.41
N GLU A 256 -4.76 -32.09 -22.56
CA GLU A 256 -6.19 -31.81 -22.76
C GLU A 256 -6.53 -30.31 -22.75
N ASN A 257 -5.82 -29.56 -21.93
CA ASN A 257 -6.05 -28.12 -21.78
C ASN A 257 -5.06 -27.25 -22.57
N LEU A 258 -4.36 -27.81 -23.56
CA LEU A 258 -3.42 -27.07 -24.38
C LEU A 258 -4.11 -25.92 -25.12
N ARG A 259 -3.51 -24.71 -25.06
CA ARG A 259 -3.99 -23.44 -25.64
C ARG A 259 -5.18 -22.78 -24.94
N TYR A 260 -5.70 -23.31 -23.83
CA TYR A 260 -6.82 -22.72 -23.09
C TYR A 260 -6.38 -21.81 -21.92
N HIS A 261 -5.09 -21.80 -21.55
CA HIS A 261 -4.61 -21.07 -20.37
C HIS A 261 -4.38 -19.57 -20.58
N ASN A 262 -4.59 -19.03 -21.79
CA ASN A 262 -4.31 -17.62 -22.08
C ASN A 262 -5.11 -16.67 -21.17
N TRP A 263 -6.41 -16.95 -21.00
CA TRP A 263 -7.26 -16.09 -20.18
C TRP A 263 -6.85 -16.08 -18.71
N TRP A 264 -6.38 -17.20 -18.19
CA TRP A 264 -5.85 -17.31 -16.84
C TRP A 264 -4.56 -16.48 -16.65
N ALA A 265 -3.64 -16.51 -17.59
CA ALA A 265 -2.43 -15.71 -17.59
C ALA A 265 -2.72 -14.19 -17.71
N TYR A 266 -3.68 -13.80 -18.57
CA TYR A 266 -4.10 -12.40 -18.69
C TYR A 266 -4.71 -11.84 -17.41
N ARG A 267 -5.49 -12.62 -16.67
CA ARG A 267 -6.02 -12.23 -15.35
C ARG A 267 -4.87 -11.89 -14.36
N TYR A 268 -3.81 -12.67 -14.38
CA TYR A 268 -2.65 -12.38 -13.55
C TYR A 268 -1.97 -11.08 -13.95
N TYR A 269 -1.71 -10.88 -15.24
CA TYR A 269 -1.10 -9.64 -15.73
C TYR A 269 -1.98 -8.42 -15.49
N LEU A 270 -3.29 -8.60 -15.53
CA LEU A 270 -4.24 -7.55 -15.11
C LEU A 270 -4.06 -7.19 -13.64
N CYS A 271 -3.90 -8.18 -12.75
CA CYS A 271 -3.65 -7.91 -11.32
C CYS A 271 -2.30 -7.22 -11.09
N GLU A 272 -1.24 -7.57 -11.84
CA GLU A 272 0.02 -6.82 -11.82
C GLU A 272 -0.17 -5.37 -12.31
N GLY A 273 -0.96 -5.16 -13.35
CA GLY A 273 -1.34 -3.83 -13.83
C GLY A 273 -2.14 -3.02 -12.80
N LEU A 274 -3.11 -3.65 -12.15
CA LEU A 274 -3.88 -3.03 -11.06
C LEU A 274 -2.99 -2.64 -9.87
N ALA A 275 -1.94 -3.41 -9.58
CA ALA A 275 -0.96 -3.06 -8.55
C ALA A 275 -0.19 -1.77 -8.91
N LEU A 276 0.18 -1.56 -10.18
CA LEU A 276 0.79 -0.31 -10.64
C LEU A 276 -0.20 0.87 -10.53
N VAL A 277 -1.43 0.68 -11.01
CA VAL A 277 -2.48 1.71 -10.89
C VAL A 277 -2.72 2.08 -9.44
N ASN A 278 -2.71 1.10 -8.54
CA ASN A 278 -2.85 1.35 -7.10
C ASN A 278 -1.71 2.20 -6.55
N VAL A 279 -0.43 1.90 -6.83
CA VAL A 279 0.70 2.74 -6.35
C VAL A 279 0.59 4.18 -6.85
N ILE A 280 0.29 4.36 -8.12
CA ILE A 280 0.09 5.70 -8.69
C ILE A 280 -1.10 6.39 -8.00
N GLY A 281 -2.21 5.67 -7.82
CA GLY A 281 -3.38 6.15 -7.09
C GLY A 281 -3.08 6.55 -5.64
N GLN A 282 -2.21 5.79 -4.96
CA GLN A 282 -1.77 6.12 -3.59
C GLN A 282 -0.95 7.41 -3.53
N MET A 283 -0.07 7.68 -4.51
CA MET A 283 0.65 8.95 -4.59
C MET A 283 -0.31 10.13 -4.75
N PHE A 284 -1.33 10.00 -5.62
CA PHE A 284 -2.36 11.03 -5.76
C PHE A 284 -3.25 11.17 -4.52
N LEU A 285 -3.59 10.07 -3.86
CA LEU A 285 -4.37 10.08 -2.62
C LEU A 285 -3.61 10.84 -1.53
N MET A 286 -2.31 10.56 -1.36
CA MET A 286 -1.46 11.27 -0.41
C MET A 286 -1.31 12.74 -0.76
N ASN A 287 -1.14 13.05 -2.04
CA ASN A 287 -1.08 14.44 -2.48
C ASN A 287 -2.39 15.21 -2.13
N ARG A 288 -3.54 14.56 -2.27
CA ARG A 288 -4.82 15.16 -1.87
C ARG A 288 -4.98 15.26 -0.35
N PHE A 289 -4.47 14.27 0.37
CA PHE A 289 -4.52 14.23 1.84
C PHE A 289 -3.68 15.34 2.49
N PHE A 290 -2.55 15.73 1.87
CA PHE A 290 -1.65 16.80 2.30
C PHE A 290 -1.81 18.09 1.47
N ASP A 291 -3.01 18.40 1.02
CA ASP A 291 -3.36 19.65 0.33
C ASP A 291 -2.51 20.00 -0.91
N GLY A 292 -1.93 18.99 -1.56
CA GLY A 292 -1.17 19.13 -2.81
C GLY A 292 0.36 19.16 -2.65
N GLU A 293 0.88 19.11 -1.44
CA GLU A 293 2.30 19.26 -1.14
C GLU A 293 3.09 17.93 -1.17
N PHE A 294 2.40 16.79 -1.27
CA PHE A 294 3.07 15.49 -1.14
C PHE A 294 3.82 15.04 -2.40
N MET A 295 3.43 15.52 -3.59
CA MET A 295 4.02 15.03 -4.84
C MET A 295 5.50 15.42 -4.98
N THR A 296 5.87 16.63 -4.57
CA THR A 296 7.24 17.16 -4.59
C THR A 296 8.00 16.86 -3.30
N PHE A 297 7.31 16.45 -2.25
CA PHE A 297 7.85 16.30 -0.90
C PHE A 297 9.20 15.57 -0.82
N GLY A 298 9.35 14.44 -1.51
CA GLY A 298 10.62 13.72 -1.49
C GLY A 298 11.74 14.40 -2.25
N LEU A 299 11.43 15.18 -3.29
CA LEU A 299 12.40 15.99 -4.01
C LEU A 299 12.86 17.16 -3.12
N ASP A 300 11.91 17.80 -2.43
CA ASP A 300 12.21 18.88 -1.50
C ASP A 300 13.07 18.39 -0.32
N VAL A 301 12.86 17.13 0.12
CA VAL A 301 13.71 16.48 1.15
C VAL A 301 15.13 16.23 0.62
N ILE A 302 15.30 15.81 -0.64
CA ILE A 302 16.64 15.63 -1.23
C ILE A 302 17.35 16.97 -1.32
N GLU A 303 16.70 18.01 -1.85
CA GLU A 303 17.25 19.35 -1.96
C GLU A 303 17.68 19.91 -0.59
N TYR A 304 16.85 19.68 0.43
CA TYR A 304 17.18 20.01 1.82
C TYR A 304 18.43 19.28 2.33
N MET A 305 18.61 18.02 1.95
CA MET A 305 19.80 17.25 2.38
C MET A 305 21.10 17.71 1.68
N GLU A 306 20.98 18.24 0.46
CA GLU A 306 22.12 18.75 -0.35
C GLU A 306 22.47 20.20 -0.02
N SER A 307 21.52 20.98 0.55
CA SER A 307 21.75 22.40 0.86
C SER A 307 22.64 22.63 2.08
N ASP A 308 23.36 23.76 2.12
CA ASP A 308 24.22 24.16 3.23
C ASP A 308 23.45 24.35 4.55
N GLN A 309 24.10 24.06 5.68
CA GLN A 309 23.45 24.02 6.98
C GLN A 309 22.94 25.37 7.50
N GLU A 310 23.55 26.49 7.03
CA GLU A 310 23.26 27.82 7.59
C GLU A 310 21.97 28.45 7.07
N ASP A 311 21.57 28.18 5.82
CA ASP A 311 20.44 28.84 5.16
C ASP A 311 19.24 27.91 4.83
N ARG A 312 19.31 26.63 5.21
CA ARG A 312 18.27 25.66 4.83
C ARG A 312 16.98 25.78 5.64
N VAL A 313 15.87 25.85 4.93
CA VAL A 313 14.52 25.75 5.51
C VAL A 313 14.07 24.29 5.43
N ASP A 314 13.70 23.70 6.55
CA ASP A 314 13.22 22.30 6.61
C ASP A 314 11.81 22.16 5.97
N PRO A 315 11.68 21.57 4.78
CA PRO A 315 10.38 21.41 4.11
C PRO A 315 9.45 20.45 4.87
N MET A 316 10.00 19.57 5.70
CA MET A 316 9.22 18.62 6.47
C MET A 316 8.37 19.31 7.52
N ILE A 317 8.82 20.45 8.09
CA ILE A 317 8.08 21.23 9.07
C ILE A 317 6.84 21.87 8.45
N TYR A 318 6.87 22.15 7.15
CA TYR A 318 5.74 22.77 6.47
C TYR A 318 4.54 21.81 6.34
N ILE A 319 4.79 20.53 6.14
CA ILE A 319 3.75 19.48 6.07
C ILE A 319 3.49 18.88 7.45
N PHE A 320 4.54 18.62 8.23
CA PHE A 320 4.48 18.01 9.56
C PHE A 320 4.98 18.96 10.64
N PRO A 321 4.26 20.05 10.95
CA PRO A 321 4.71 20.99 11.97
C PRO A 321 4.77 20.30 13.34
N ARG A 322 5.87 20.56 14.06
CA ARG A 322 6.07 20.05 15.42
C ARG A 322 5.43 20.98 16.45
N MET A 323 5.34 22.28 16.13
CA MET A 323 4.69 23.29 16.94
C MET A 323 3.63 24.01 16.12
N VAL A 324 2.47 24.24 16.71
CA VAL A 324 1.30 24.84 16.07
C VAL A 324 0.58 25.79 17.02
N LYS A 325 -0.24 26.68 16.47
CA LYS A 325 -1.15 27.53 17.26
C LYS A 325 -2.55 26.93 17.31
N CYS A 326 -3.19 27.07 18.46
CA CYS A 326 -4.58 26.72 18.67
C CYS A 326 -5.30 27.94 19.29
N THR A 327 -6.50 28.23 18.82
CA THR A 327 -7.34 29.29 19.37
C THR A 327 -8.58 28.68 20.01
N LEU A 328 -8.72 28.82 21.31
CA LEU A 328 -9.89 28.40 22.09
C LEU A 328 -10.83 29.56 22.28
N PHE A 329 -12.11 29.35 22.00
CA PHE A 329 -13.22 30.27 22.35
C PHE A 329 -13.97 29.62 23.51
N ASN A 330 -13.79 30.16 24.73
CA ASN A 330 -14.20 29.43 25.94
C ASN A 330 -15.51 29.93 26.52
N LYS A 331 -15.61 31.24 26.75
CA LYS A 331 -16.75 31.87 27.46
C LYS A 331 -16.95 33.30 27.00
N PHE A 332 -18.10 33.87 27.42
CA PHE A 332 -18.32 35.28 27.27
C PHE A 332 -17.60 36.00 28.41
N GLY A 333 -16.81 37.02 28.08
CA GLY A 333 -16.20 37.90 29.05
C GLY A 333 -17.23 38.79 29.75
N SER A 334 -16.78 39.58 30.72
CA SER A 334 -17.63 40.53 31.46
C SER A 334 -18.27 41.60 30.56
N SER A 335 -17.68 41.86 29.38
CA SER A 335 -18.21 42.75 28.34
C SER A 335 -19.29 42.11 27.46
N GLY A 336 -19.59 40.80 27.64
CA GLY A 336 -20.49 40.05 26.76
C GLY A 336 -19.87 39.57 25.46
N GLU A 337 -18.59 39.86 25.21
CA GLU A 337 -17.84 39.36 24.09
C GLU A 337 -17.25 37.96 24.37
N VAL A 338 -17.02 37.16 23.29
CA VAL A 338 -16.42 35.85 23.41
C VAL A 338 -14.94 35.99 23.76
N GLU A 339 -14.53 35.42 24.88
CA GLU A 339 -13.11 35.32 25.24
C GLU A 339 -12.34 34.39 24.30
N ARG A 340 -11.23 34.93 23.81
CA ARG A 340 -10.32 34.22 22.91
C ARG A 340 -9.00 33.95 23.61
N HIS A 341 -8.65 32.68 23.71
CA HIS A 341 -7.39 32.20 24.27
C HIS A 341 -6.53 31.58 23.18
N ASP A 342 -5.35 32.13 22.97
CA ASP A 342 -4.36 31.58 22.02
C ASP A 342 -3.36 30.69 22.79
N ALA A 343 -3.21 29.45 22.36
CA ALA A 343 -2.28 28.51 22.94
C ALA A 343 -1.23 28.09 21.89
N LEU A 344 -0.03 27.80 22.37
CA LEU A 344 1.04 27.17 21.60
C LEU A 344 1.04 25.67 21.91
N CYS A 345 0.87 24.83 20.90
CA CYS A 345 0.77 23.39 21.07
C CYS A 345 1.93 22.67 20.40
N ILE A 346 2.40 21.60 21.01
CA ILE A 346 3.40 20.68 20.49
C ILE A 346 2.67 19.43 20.01
N LEU A 347 3.06 18.92 18.83
CA LEU A 347 2.52 17.73 18.21
C LEU A 347 3.60 16.61 18.16
N PRO A 348 3.79 15.81 19.23
CA PRO A 348 4.84 14.82 19.30
C PRO A 348 4.69 13.72 18.24
N LEU A 349 3.46 13.37 17.86
CA LEU A 349 3.17 12.36 16.83
C LEU A 349 3.64 12.78 15.42
N ASN A 350 3.70 14.07 15.12
CA ASN A 350 4.12 14.54 13.81
C ASN A 350 5.58 14.22 13.50
N VAL A 351 6.43 14.08 14.51
CA VAL A 351 7.82 13.61 14.30
C VAL A 351 7.85 12.18 13.75
N VAL A 352 6.95 11.33 14.23
CA VAL A 352 6.85 9.94 13.75
C VAL A 352 6.18 9.91 12.37
N ASN A 353 5.11 10.69 12.18
CA ASN A 353 4.43 10.81 10.90
C ASN A 353 5.39 11.27 9.80
N GLU A 354 6.20 12.28 10.07
CA GLU A 354 7.25 12.78 9.16
C GLU A 354 8.13 11.65 8.65
N LYS A 355 8.70 10.83 9.54
CA LYS A 355 9.60 9.73 9.17
C LYS A 355 8.88 8.62 8.38
N ILE A 356 7.66 8.29 8.76
CA ILE A 356 6.84 7.31 8.04
C ILE A 356 6.56 7.80 6.61
N TYR A 357 6.14 9.05 6.42
CA TYR A 357 5.77 9.56 5.10
C TYR A 357 6.94 9.87 4.20
N VAL A 358 8.11 10.27 4.75
CA VAL A 358 9.37 10.33 4.00
C VAL A 358 9.71 8.94 3.45
N PHE A 359 9.72 7.91 4.31
CA PHE A 359 9.97 6.54 3.85
C PHE A 359 8.96 6.09 2.80
N LEU A 360 7.65 6.33 3.01
CA LEU A 360 6.60 5.91 2.08
C LEU A 360 6.71 6.58 0.72
N TRP A 361 7.13 7.84 0.66
CA TRP A 361 7.32 8.55 -0.61
C TRP A 361 8.38 7.85 -1.48
N PHE A 362 9.57 7.61 -0.93
CA PHE A 362 10.65 6.90 -1.64
C PHE A 362 10.24 5.47 -1.99
N TRP A 363 9.60 4.80 -1.04
CA TRP A 363 9.15 3.42 -1.24
C TRP A 363 8.15 3.29 -2.38
N PHE A 364 7.17 4.18 -2.47
CA PHE A 364 6.17 4.15 -3.55
C PHE A 364 6.78 4.47 -4.91
N VAL A 365 7.74 5.38 -4.99
CA VAL A 365 8.46 5.68 -6.23
C VAL A 365 9.26 4.46 -6.69
N ILE A 366 10.05 3.85 -5.80
CA ILE A 366 10.83 2.64 -6.12
C ILE A 366 9.90 1.50 -6.54
N LEU A 367 8.83 1.28 -5.80
CA LEU A 367 7.87 0.22 -6.06
C LEU A 367 7.15 0.43 -7.39
N GLY A 368 6.76 1.65 -7.71
CA GLY A 368 6.16 2.02 -8.99
C GLY A 368 7.10 1.77 -10.16
N LEU A 369 8.37 2.16 -10.03
CA LEU A 369 9.40 1.92 -11.06
C LEU A 369 9.64 0.42 -11.28
N LEU A 370 9.82 -0.36 -10.22
CA LEU A 370 10.00 -1.82 -10.30
C LEU A 370 8.82 -2.51 -10.97
N THR A 371 7.60 -2.07 -10.65
CA THR A 371 6.39 -2.64 -11.24
C THR A 371 6.23 -2.25 -12.69
N PHE A 372 6.56 -1.01 -13.03
CA PHE A 372 6.56 -0.55 -14.42
C PHE A 372 7.54 -1.38 -15.28
N ILE A 373 8.77 -1.58 -14.81
CA ILE A 373 9.77 -2.43 -15.47
C ILE A 373 9.24 -3.88 -15.62
N THR A 374 8.60 -4.41 -14.57
CA THR A 374 7.99 -5.74 -14.61
C THR A 374 6.89 -5.83 -15.67
N LEU A 375 6.03 -4.84 -15.80
CA LEU A 375 4.97 -4.80 -16.82
C LEU A 375 5.52 -4.69 -18.23
N VAL A 376 6.54 -3.84 -18.46
CA VAL A 376 7.25 -3.76 -19.74
C VAL A 376 7.81 -5.13 -20.12
N TYR A 377 8.45 -5.80 -19.18
CA TYR A 377 8.95 -7.16 -19.36
C TYR A 377 7.82 -8.15 -19.69
N ARG A 378 6.62 -8.06 -19.07
CA ARG A 378 5.45 -8.89 -19.41
C ARG A 378 4.97 -8.65 -20.83
N VAL A 379 4.93 -7.39 -21.27
CA VAL A 379 4.58 -7.03 -22.65
C VAL A 379 5.54 -7.67 -23.65
N ILE A 380 6.85 -7.62 -23.39
CA ILE A 380 7.86 -8.28 -24.22
C ILE A 380 7.63 -9.79 -24.30
N ILE A 381 7.31 -10.45 -23.19
CA ILE A 381 7.00 -11.89 -23.16
C ILE A 381 5.77 -12.25 -23.99
N ILE A 382 4.73 -11.41 -23.94
CA ILE A 382 3.49 -11.63 -24.70
C ILE A 382 3.77 -11.66 -26.21
N PHE A 383 4.55 -10.68 -26.69
CA PHE A 383 4.78 -10.53 -28.14
C PHE A 383 5.96 -11.35 -28.67
N SER A 384 6.96 -11.68 -27.86
CA SER A 384 8.18 -12.35 -28.30
C SER A 384 8.31 -13.81 -27.85
N PRO A 385 8.10 -14.78 -28.78
CA PRO A 385 8.37 -16.20 -28.50
C PRO A 385 9.83 -16.46 -28.16
N ARG A 386 10.76 -15.70 -28.74
CA ARG A 386 12.21 -15.83 -28.47
C ARG A 386 12.54 -15.54 -27.00
N MET A 387 11.92 -14.51 -26.43
CA MET A 387 12.08 -14.18 -25.00
C MET A 387 11.52 -15.27 -24.10
N ARG A 388 10.41 -15.91 -24.47
CA ARG A 388 9.84 -17.05 -23.73
C ARG A 388 10.80 -18.23 -23.68
N VAL A 389 11.43 -18.56 -24.81
CA VAL A 389 12.45 -19.60 -24.89
C VAL A 389 13.67 -19.23 -24.04
N TYR A 390 14.16 -18.00 -24.16
CA TYR A 390 15.32 -17.51 -23.40
C TYR A 390 15.09 -17.64 -21.89
N MET A 391 13.93 -17.19 -21.40
CA MET A 391 13.57 -17.24 -19.98
C MET A 391 13.50 -18.68 -19.44
N MET A 392 12.86 -19.59 -20.16
CA MET A 392 12.81 -20.99 -19.78
C MET A 392 14.20 -21.60 -19.69
N ARG A 393 15.07 -21.31 -20.66
CA ARG A 393 16.46 -21.83 -20.69
C ARG A 393 17.32 -21.28 -19.57
N MET A 394 17.15 -19.99 -19.24
CA MET A 394 17.91 -19.37 -18.14
C MET A 394 17.48 -19.92 -16.78
N ARG A 395 16.20 -20.17 -16.60
CA ARG A 395 15.65 -20.62 -15.31
C ARG A 395 15.80 -22.14 -15.11
N PHE A 396 15.50 -22.93 -16.15
CA PHE A 396 15.45 -24.40 -16.09
C PHE A 396 16.58 -25.04 -16.89
N ARG A 397 17.81 -24.98 -16.39
CA ARG A 397 19.03 -25.43 -17.08
C ARG A 397 19.08 -26.95 -17.33
N LEU A 398 18.35 -27.74 -16.54
CA LEU A 398 18.29 -29.21 -16.69
C LEU A 398 17.43 -29.65 -17.86
N VAL A 399 16.55 -28.80 -18.40
CA VAL A 399 15.69 -29.12 -19.53
C VAL A 399 16.47 -28.95 -20.84
N ARG A 400 16.37 -29.92 -21.74
CA ARG A 400 17.02 -29.88 -23.07
C ARG A 400 16.49 -28.70 -23.90
N ARG A 401 17.40 -28.02 -24.59
CA ARG A 401 17.08 -26.85 -25.41
C ARG A 401 16.01 -27.13 -26.46
N ASP A 402 16.11 -28.28 -27.15
CA ASP A 402 15.20 -28.68 -28.22
C ASP A 402 13.76 -28.88 -27.71
N ASN A 403 13.61 -29.43 -26.50
CA ASN A 403 12.30 -29.60 -25.86
C ASN A 403 11.63 -28.27 -25.55
N VAL A 404 12.41 -27.31 -25.01
CA VAL A 404 11.90 -25.97 -24.74
C VAL A 404 11.44 -25.29 -26.02
N ASP A 405 12.24 -25.34 -27.09
CA ASP A 405 11.91 -24.74 -28.38
C ASP A 405 10.64 -25.35 -28.98
N THR A 406 10.52 -26.67 -28.94
CA THR A 406 9.33 -27.38 -29.42
C THR A 406 8.07 -26.96 -28.66
N ILE A 407 8.15 -26.97 -27.36
CA ILE A 407 7.00 -26.60 -26.49
C ILE A 407 6.59 -25.15 -26.74
N VAL A 408 7.52 -24.20 -26.71
CA VAL A 408 7.20 -22.77 -26.88
C VAL A 408 6.64 -22.46 -28.28
N ARG A 409 7.10 -23.16 -29.32
CA ARG A 409 6.59 -22.97 -30.70
C ARG A 409 5.16 -23.51 -30.88
N ARG A 410 4.79 -24.57 -30.18
CA ARG A 410 3.50 -25.26 -30.33
C ARG A 410 2.45 -24.89 -29.29
N SER A 411 2.86 -24.24 -28.20
CA SER A 411 1.97 -23.74 -27.15
C SER A 411 1.72 -22.22 -27.28
N LYS A 412 0.62 -21.77 -26.67
CA LYS A 412 0.32 -20.34 -26.53
C LYS A 412 1.02 -19.75 -25.30
N MET A 413 0.95 -18.42 -25.16
CA MET A 413 1.56 -17.66 -24.06
C MET A 413 1.07 -18.13 -22.67
N GLY A 414 -0.22 -18.44 -22.54
CA GLY A 414 -0.79 -18.90 -21.26
C GLY A 414 -0.26 -20.25 -20.82
N ASP A 415 -0.06 -21.19 -21.76
CA ASP A 415 0.50 -22.50 -21.47
C ASP A 415 1.97 -22.37 -21.04
N TRP A 416 2.73 -21.51 -21.71
CA TRP A 416 4.09 -21.16 -21.33
C TRP A 416 4.14 -20.59 -19.90
N TYR A 417 3.23 -19.69 -19.57
CA TYR A 417 3.17 -19.07 -18.24
C TYR A 417 2.82 -20.10 -17.15
N LEU A 418 1.88 -21.01 -17.43
CA LEU A 418 1.54 -22.09 -16.53
C LEU A 418 2.75 -23.01 -16.28
N LEU A 419 3.44 -23.43 -17.36
CA LEU A 419 4.65 -24.26 -17.26
C LEU A 419 5.77 -23.55 -16.49
N TYR A 420 5.92 -22.24 -16.68
CA TYR A 420 6.91 -21.45 -15.95
C TYR A 420 6.63 -21.44 -14.44
N ILE A 421 5.38 -21.17 -14.03
CA ILE A 421 5.00 -21.22 -12.61
C ILE A 421 5.10 -22.64 -12.05
N LEU A 422 4.69 -23.64 -12.81
CA LEU A 422 4.79 -25.04 -12.39
C LEU A 422 6.24 -25.44 -12.15
N GLY A 423 7.15 -25.06 -13.05
CA GLY A 423 8.58 -25.32 -12.91
C GLY A 423 9.26 -24.60 -11.74
N GLU A 424 8.71 -23.43 -11.29
CA GLU A 424 9.21 -22.76 -10.08
C GLU A 424 8.80 -23.46 -8.77
N ASN A 425 7.79 -24.31 -8.85
CA ASN A 425 7.19 -24.95 -7.68
C ASN A 425 7.46 -26.48 -7.61
N LEU A 426 7.82 -27.10 -8.71
CA LEU A 426 8.18 -28.51 -8.76
C LEU A 426 9.69 -28.72 -8.60
N ASP A 427 10.07 -29.93 -8.16
CA ASP A 427 11.46 -30.36 -8.19
C ASP A 427 12.01 -30.32 -9.63
N SER A 428 13.23 -29.84 -9.78
CA SER A 428 13.85 -29.62 -11.10
C SER A 428 14.06 -30.89 -11.93
N VAL A 429 14.21 -32.06 -11.28
CA VAL A 429 14.34 -33.35 -11.98
C VAL A 429 12.98 -33.79 -12.48
N ILE A 430 11.95 -33.71 -11.63
CA ILE A 430 10.57 -34.06 -12.02
C ILE A 430 10.10 -33.14 -13.14
N PHE A 431 10.35 -31.86 -13.03
CA PHE A 431 9.99 -30.90 -14.07
C PHE A 431 10.69 -31.16 -15.40
N ARG A 432 12.00 -31.48 -15.37
CA ARG A 432 12.75 -31.91 -16.59
C ARG A 432 12.07 -33.07 -17.29
N ASP A 433 11.68 -34.08 -16.55
CA ASP A 433 11.06 -35.28 -17.10
C ASP A 433 9.69 -35.01 -17.69
N ILE A 434 8.86 -34.18 -16.99
CA ILE A 434 7.56 -33.69 -17.50
C ILE A 434 7.75 -32.97 -18.84
N MET A 435 8.72 -32.05 -18.91
CA MET A 435 9.01 -31.30 -20.13
C MET A 435 9.48 -32.18 -21.28
N HIS A 436 10.26 -33.22 -20.97
CA HIS A 436 10.70 -34.18 -21.99
C HIS A 436 9.55 -35.02 -22.56
N GLU A 437 8.73 -35.62 -21.71
CA GLU A 437 7.56 -36.38 -22.12
C GLU A 437 6.52 -35.55 -22.86
N PHE A 438 6.29 -34.30 -22.38
CA PHE A 438 5.39 -33.38 -23.03
C PHE A 438 5.87 -32.97 -24.44
N ALA A 439 7.17 -32.71 -24.63
CA ALA A 439 7.76 -32.41 -25.92
C ALA A 439 7.62 -33.58 -26.89
N ASN A 440 7.84 -34.80 -26.40
CA ASN A 440 7.68 -36.01 -27.20
C ASN A 440 6.23 -36.23 -27.65
N LYS A 441 5.27 -36.05 -26.74
CA LYS A 441 3.82 -36.13 -27.04
C LYS A 441 3.41 -35.11 -28.11
N LEU A 442 3.94 -33.84 -27.99
CA LEU A 442 3.71 -32.80 -28.98
C LEU A 442 4.33 -33.14 -30.37
N ASN A 443 5.52 -33.73 -30.40
CA ASN A 443 6.18 -34.12 -31.64
C ASN A 443 5.47 -35.29 -32.34
N HIS A 444 5.07 -36.30 -31.59
CA HIS A 444 4.37 -37.47 -32.13
C HIS A 444 3.05 -37.07 -32.81
N ASN A 445 2.23 -36.26 -32.16
CA ASN A 445 0.96 -35.80 -32.74
C ASN A 445 1.14 -34.93 -34.00
N TYR A 446 2.20 -34.13 -34.05
CA TYR A 446 2.50 -33.32 -35.22
C TYR A 446 2.90 -34.18 -36.43
N GLN A 447 3.63 -35.30 -36.23
CA GLN A 447 3.97 -36.24 -37.29
C GLN A 447 2.73 -36.99 -37.81
N HIS A 448 1.81 -37.39 -36.93
CA HIS A 448 0.52 -37.96 -37.32
C HIS A 448 -0.31 -37.03 -38.20
N HIS A 449 -0.38 -35.74 -37.87
CA HIS A 449 -1.08 -34.75 -38.70
C HIS A 449 -0.44 -34.48 -40.07
N ILE A 450 0.89 -34.63 -40.20
CA ILE A 450 1.59 -34.40 -41.48
C ILE A 450 1.50 -35.64 -42.39
N HIS A 451 1.54 -36.82 -41.82
CA HIS A 451 1.59 -38.07 -42.60
C HIS A 451 0.22 -38.67 -42.91
N GLY A 452 -0.90 -38.00 -42.55
CA GLY A 452 -2.24 -38.34 -43.02
C GLY A 452 -2.73 -39.76 -42.65
N VAL A 453 -2.25 -40.32 -41.53
CA VAL A 453 -2.76 -41.59 -41.01
C VAL A 453 -4.04 -41.30 -40.23
N PRO A 454 -5.23 -41.79 -40.64
CA PRO A 454 -6.46 -41.61 -39.87
C PRO A 454 -6.29 -42.38 -38.54
N ASP A 455 -6.77 -41.75 -37.47
CA ASP A 455 -6.87 -42.40 -36.14
C ASP A 455 -7.76 -43.61 -36.25
N ALA A 456 -7.22 -44.80 -35.98
CA ALA A 456 -7.96 -46.04 -35.86
C ALA A 456 -8.42 -46.27 -34.41
#